data_ba4dc1e8f8536a2a411ce02c9cec7b57
#
_entry.id   ba4dc1e8f8536a2a411ce02c9cec7b57
#
_cell.length_a   1.000
_cell.length_b   1.000
_cell.length_c   1.000
_cell.angle_alpha   90.00
_cell.angle_beta   90.00
_cell.angle_gamma   90.00
#
_symmetry.space_group_name_H-M   'P 1'
#
loop_
_entity.id
_entity.type
_entity.pdbx_description
1 polymer ?
#
loop_
_entity_poly.entity_id
_entity_poly.type
_entity_poly.pdbx_seq_one_letter_code
_entity_poly.pdbx_strand_id
1 'polypeptide(L)'
;MKTSWVVITLLLTVTGLAKAVPPQNPEQVNTMIEELKSLHQQGVELHRDYDSEDPAQRKACQAEHAGLGAQATELRNRAAKLPELAYRVNLTMAANDAVGCVSCTSDGGDCDAIPAALKRVDRQM
;
A
#
# COMPACT_ATOMS: atom_id res chain seq x y z
N MET A 1 -44.02 12.38 51.78
CA MET A 1 -43.05 11.45 51.15
C MET A 1 -42.74 11.99 49.78
N LYS A 2 -41.57 12.52 49.64
CA LYS A 2 -41.06 12.98 48.30
C LYS A 2 -40.16 11.94 47.72
N THR A 3 -40.64 11.26 46.72
CA THR A 3 -39.81 10.37 45.89
C THR A 3 -39.05 11.24 44.87
N SER A 4 -37.76 11.45 45.10
CA SER A 4 -36.87 12.06 44.12
C SER A 4 -36.62 11.06 43.03
N TRP A 5 -37.15 11.29 41.87
CA TRP A 5 -36.76 10.60 40.65
C TRP A 5 -35.48 11.25 40.13
N VAL A 6 -34.37 10.61 40.38
CA VAL A 6 -33.13 10.97 39.74
C VAL A 6 -33.19 10.39 38.34
N VAL A 7 -33.51 11.24 37.37
CA VAL A 7 -33.36 10.87 35.97
C VAL A 7 -31.88 10.94 35.65
N ILE A 8 -31.21 9.81 35.68
CA ILE A 8 -29.87 9.68 35.15
C ILE A 8 -30.02 9.65 33.63
N THR A 9 -29.85 10.80 33.02
CA THR A 9 -29.71 10.90 31.58
C THR A 9 -28.31 10.33 31.22
N LEU A 10 -28.29 9.08 30.82
CA LEU A 10 -27.09 8.47 30.25
C LEU A 10 -26.88 9.15 28.91
N LEU A 11 -26.03 10.16 28.85
CA LEU A 11 -25.51 10.69 27.60
C LEU A 11 -24.56 9.65 27.00
N LEU A 12 -25.11 8.81 26.15
CA LEU A 12 -24.30 8.02 25.20
C LEU A 12 -23.74 9.00 24.19
N THR A 13 -22.57 9.55 24.48
CA THR A 13 -21.77 10.21 23.48
C THR A 13 -21.19 9.11 22.57
N VAL A 14 -21.91 8.82 21.50
CA VAL A 14 -21.35 8.07 20.39
C VAL A 14 -20.36 9.02 19.72
N THR A 15 -19.14 9.05 20.21
CA THR A 15 -18.04 9.66 19.48
C THR A 15 -17.79 8.77 18.27
N GLY A 16 -18.29 9.18 17.10
CA GLY A 16 -18.05 8.54 15.81
C GLY A 16 -16.63 8.77 15.34
N LEU A 17 -15.65 8.40 16.16
CA LEU A 17 -14.28 8.22 15.70
C LEU A 17 -14.27 6.93 14.91
N ALA A 18 -14.01 7.03 13.59
CA ALA A 18 -13.70 5.87 12.79
C ALA A 18 -12.49 5.19 13.42
N LYS A 19 -12.74 4.16 14.22
CA LYS A 19 -11.66 3.35 14.79
C LYS A 19 -10.96 2.65 13.65
N ALA A 20 -9.64 2.79 13.60
CA ALA A 20 -8.81 1.94 12.76
C ALA A 20 -9.17 0.49 13.05
N VAL A 21 -9.50 -0.28 12.01
CA VAL A 21 -9.81 -1.70 12.12
C VAL A 21 -8.54 -2.47 11.83
N PRO A 22 -7.96 -3.18 12.83
CA PRO A 22 -6.77 -3.98 12.58
C PRO A 22 -7.09 -5.11 11.61
N PRO A 23 -6.12 -5.53 10.76
CA PRO A 23 -6.33 -6.67 9.87
C PRO A 23 -6.44 -7.97 10.64
N GLN A 24 -7.15 -8.96 10.08
CA GLN A 24 -7.26 -10.32 10.67
C GLN A 24 -5.90 -11.01 10.74
N ASN A 25 -5.04 -10.74 9.75
CA ASN A 25 -3.67 -11.23 9.72
C ASN A 25 -2.70 -10.04 9.61
N PRO A 26 -2.32 -9.42 10.75
CA PRO A 26 -1.42 -8.26 10.75
C PRO A 26 -0.03 -8.57 10.17
N GLU A 27 0.47 -9.78 10.38
CA GLU A 27 1.78 -10.20 9.87
C GLU A 27 1.80 -10.21 8.35
N GLN A 28 0.75 -10.73 7.71
CA GLN A 28 0.63 -10.75 6.25
C GLN A 28 0.60 -9.32 5.69
N VAL A 29 -0.17 -8.43 6.28
CA VAL A 29 -0.26 -7.02 5.86
C VAL A 29 1.07 -6.32 6.04
N ASN A 30 1.73 -6.50 7.18
CA ASN A 30 3.04 -5.91 7.43
C ASN A 30 4.11 -6.41 6.45
N THR A 31 4.09 -7.69 6.11
CA THR A 31 5.00 -8.26 5.10
C THR A 31 4.79 -7.61 3.74
N MET A 32 3.53 -7.41 3.33
CA MET A 32 3.21 -6.71 2.08
C MET A 32 3.68 -5.26 2.08
N ILE A 33 3.52 -4.56 3.20
CA ILE A 33 4.01 -3.17 3.37
C ILE A 33 5.53 -3.11 3.21
N GLU A 34 6.27 -4.02 3.83
CA GLU A 34 7.74 -4.07 3.71
C GLU A 34 8.18 -4.41 2.28
N GLU A 35 7.49 -5.33 1.61
CA GLU A 35 7.75 -5.63 0.20
C GLU A 35 7.50 -4.41 -0.69
N LEU A 36 6.43 -3.65 -0.45
CA LEU A 36 6.12 -2.42 -1.19
C LEU A 36 7.17 -1.33 -0.97
N LYS A 37 7.64 -1.17 0.25
CA LYS A 37 8.74 -0.23 0.55
C LYS A 37 10.01 -0.61 -0.20
N SER A 38 10.34 -1.90 -0.23
CA SER A 38 11.50 -2.41 -0.97
C SER A 38 11.37 -2.20 -2.48
N LEU A 39 10.20 -2.51 -3.05
CA LEU A 39 9.93 -2.29 -4.48
C LEU A 39 9.97 -0.81 -4.84
N HIS A 40 9.43 0.06 -3.99
CA HIS A 40 9.49 1.50 -4.16
C HIS A 40 10.94 1.99 -4.23
N GLN A 41 11.77 1.59 -3.26
CA GLN A 41 13.18 1.97 -3.22
C GLN A 41 13.92 1.47 -4.46
N GLN A 42 13.73 0.21 -4.84
CA GLN A 42 14.38 -0.37 -6.02
C GLN A 42 13.92 0.31 -7.31
N GLY A 43 12.64 0.66 -7.42
CA GLY A 43 12.10 1.39 -8.55
C GLY A 43 12.69 2.80 -8.67
N VAL A 44 12.81 3.53 -7.57
CA VAL A 44 13.45 4.86 -7.54
C VAL A 44 14.91 4.78 -7.99
N GLU A 45 15.66 3.81 -7.47
CA GLU A 45 17.05 3.58 -7.85
C GLU A 45 17.19 3.20 -9.33
N LEU A 46 16.30 2.34 -9.83
CA LEU A 46 16.26 1.91 -11.22
C LEU A 46 16.10 3.10 -12.18
N HIS A 47 15.17 4.01 -11.87
CA HIS A 47 14.93 5.20 -12.71
C HIS A 47 16.00 6.29 -12.55
N ARG A 48 16.76 6.27 -11.48
CA ARG A 48 17.95 7.10 -11.33
C ARG A 48 19.11 6.58 -12.20
N ASP A 49 19.25 5.27 -12.29
CA ASP A 49 20.42 4.61 -12.90
C ASP A 49 20.24 4.35 -14.40
N TYR A 50 19.00 4.27 -14.87
CA TYR A 50 18.67 3.96 -16.27
C TYR A 50 17.70 4.97 -16.86
N ASP A 51 17.98 5.38 -18.12
CA ASP A 51 17.06 6.19 -18.91
C ASP A 51 16.11 5.27 -19.69
N SER A 52 14.83 5.33 -19.40
CA SER A 52 13.81 4.50 -20.05
C SER A 52 13.58 4.84 -21.54
N GLU A 53 14.00 6.03 -21.98
CA GLU A 53 13.89 6.48 -23.37
C GLU A 53 15.07 5.98 -24.22
N ASP A 54 16.18 5.62 -23.61
CA ASP A 54 17.33 5.03 -24.30
C ASP A 54 17.15 3.51 -24.44
N PRO A 55 17.04 2.98 -25.68
CA PRO A 55 16.81 1.55 -25.89
C PRO A 55 17.90 0.64 -25.31
N ALA A 56 19.15 1.07 -25.32
CA ALA A 56 20.27 0.29 -24.78
C ALA A 56 20.20 0.23 -23.24
N GLN A 57 19.93 1.35 -22.59
CA GLN A 57 19.76 1.41 -21.14
C GLN A 57 18.51 0.67 -20.67
N ARG A 58 17.41 0.78 -21.39
CA ARG A 58 16.20 0.02 -21.11
C ARG A 58 16.45 -1.48 -21.17
N LYS A 59 17.19 -1.95 -22.18
CA LYS A 59 17.57 -3.36 -22.30
C LYS A 59 18.46 -3.81 -21.15
N ALA A 60 19.42 -3.01 -20.74
CA ALA A 60 20.30 -3.29 -19.60
C ALA A 60 19.50 -3.37 -18.29
N CYS A 61 18.56 -2.43 -18.08
CA CYS A 61 17.64 -2.45 -16.95
C CYS A 61 16.82 -3.74 -16.91
N GLN A 62 16.23 -4.15 -18.03
CA GLN A 62 15.44 -5.38 -18.12
C GLN A 62 16.26 -6.63 -17.84
N ALA A 63 17.50 -6.67 -18.27
CA ALA A 63 18.41 -7.79 -18.00
C ALA A 63 18.79 -7.89 -16.51
N GLU A 64 19.02 -6.76 -15.86
CA GLU A 64 19.49 -6.69 -14.48
C GLU A 64 18.36 -6.81 -13.46
N HIS A 65 17.16 -6.30 -13.79
CA HIS A 65 16.02 -6.19 -12.89
C HIS A 65 14.78 -6.99 -13.33
N ALA A 66 14.95 -8.05 -14.10
CA ALA A 66 13.85 -8.82 -14.70
C ALA A 66 12.85 -9.38 -13.67
N GLY A 67 13.28 -9.67 -12.44
CA GLY A 67 12.45 -10.26 -11.39
C GLY A 67 11.51 -9.28 -10.69
N LEU A 68 11.76 -7.97 -10.76
CA LEU A 68 11.01 -6.98 -10.00
C LEU A 68 9.55 -6.84 -10.48
N GLY A 69 9.32 -6.87 -11.77
CA GLY A 69 7.97 -6.82 -12.32
C GLY A 69 7.12 -8.01 -11.92
N ALA A 70 7.68 -9.21 -11.95
CA ALA A 70 7.01 -10.42 -11.50
C ALA A 70 6.71 -10.37 -9.99
N GLN A 71 7.64 -9.89 -9.18
CA GLN A 71 7.45 -9.72 -7.74
C GLN A 71 6.33 -8.73 -7.42
N ALA A 72 6.28 -7.59 -8.09
CA ALA A 72 5.23 -6.59 -7.92
C ALA A 72 3.86 -7.13 -8.35
N THR A 73 3.80 -7.87 -9.46
CA THR A 73 2.57 -8.49 -9.96
C THR A 73 2.05 -9.56 -8.98
N GLU A 74 2.91 -10.39 -8.45
CA GLU A 74 2.54 -11.38 -7.44
C GLU A 74 2.02 -10.72 -6.16
N LEU A 75 2.67 -9.66 -5.71
CA LEU A 75 2.22 -8.89 -4.56
C LEU A 75 0.82 -8.30 -4.79
N ARG A 76 0.57 -7.74 -5.98
CA ARG A 76 -0.76 -7.25 -6.35
C ARG A 76 -1.81 -8.37 -6.29
N ASN A 77 -1.50 -9.55 -6.78
CA ASN A 77 -2.41 -10.69 -6.76
C ASN A 77 -2.71 -11.18 -5.34
N ARG A 78 -1.70 -11.14 -4.45
CA ARG A 78 -1.89 -11.47 -3.02
C ARG A 78 -2.73 -10.39 -2.31
N ALA A 79 -2.48 -9.13 -2.57
CA ALA A 79 -3.24 -8.02 -1.99
C ALA A 79 -4.73 -8.08 -2.39
N ALA A 80 -5.02 -8.47 -3.63
CA ALA A 80 -6.39 -8.61 -4.15
C ALA A 80 -7.21 -9.69 -3.43
N LYS A 81 -6.57 -10.57 -2.68
CA LYS A 81 -7.21 -11.66 -1.92
C LYS A 81 -7.39 -11.36 -0.44
N LEU A 82 -6.97 -10.18 0.03
CA LEU A 82 -7.15 -9.81 1.43
C LEU A 82 -8.65 -9.72 1.78
N PRO A 83 -9.04 -10.20 2.97
CA PRO A 83 -10.47 -10.26 3.34
C PRO A 83 -11.06 -8.87 3.65
N GLU A 84 -10.27 -7.95 4.22
CA GLU A 84 -10.74 -6.62 4.56
C GLU A 84 -10.67 -5.68 3.36
N LEU A 85 -11.79 -5.07 3.01
CA LEU A 85 -11.92 -4.22 1.83
C LEU A 85 -10.91 -3.06 1.84
N ALA A 86 -10.72 -2.40 2.96
CA ALA A 86 -9.84 -1.23 3.06
C ALA A 86 -8.38 -1.59 2.78
N TYR A 87 -7.86 -2.67 3.36
CA TYR A 87 -6.51 -3.15 3.09
C TYR A 87 -6.38 -3.68 1.66
N ARG A 88 -7.36 -4.44 1.20
CA ARG A 88 -7.38 -4.99 -0.16
C ARG A 88 -7.28 -3.87 -1.21
N VAL A 89 -8.09 -2.83 -1.09
CA VAL A 89 -8.09 -1.71 -2.05
C VAL A 89 -6.77 -0.96 -2.02
N ASN A 90 -6.33 -0.51 -0.84
CA ASN A 90 -5.12 0.32 -0.74
C ASN A 90 -3.84 -0.44 -1.07
N LEU A 91 -3.71 -1.70 -0.65
CA LEU A 91 -2.54 -2.51 -0.96
C LEU A 91 -2.52 -2.96 -2.42
N THR A 92 -3.68 -3.27 -3.01
CA THR A 92 -3.77 -3.58 -4.44
C THR A 92 -3.39 -2.38 -5.30
N MET A 93 -3.84 -1.18 -4.94
CA MET A 93 -3.47 0.06 -5.64
C MET A 93 -1.97 0.33 -5.52
N ALA A 94 -1.41 0.22 -4.32
CA ALA A 94 0.03 0.40 -4.09
C ALA A 94 0.86 -0.63 -4.87
N ALA A 95 0.43 -1.88 -4.90
CA ALA A 95 1.12 -2.93 -5.66
C ALA A 95 1.01 -2.71 -7.17
N ASN A 96 -0.12 -2.20 -7.66
CA ASN A 96 -0.28 -1.82 -9.06
C ASN A 96 0.64 -0.66 -9.43
N ASP A 97 0.77 0.35 -8.57
CA ASP A 97 1.75 1.43 -8.73
C ASP A 97 3.19 0.89 -8.71
N ALA A 98 3.46 -0.12 -7.88
CA ALA A 98 4.77 -0.77 -7.84
C ALA A 98 5.11 -1.48 -9.16
N VAL A 99 4.14 -2.09 -9.84
CA VAL A 99 4.34 -2.68 -11.18
C VAL A 99 4.86 -1.63 -12.16
N GLY A 100 4.26 -0.44 -12.17
CA GLY A 100 4.71 0.68 -12.98
C GLY A 100 6.05 1.26 -12.51
N CYS A 101 6.22 1.38 -11.20
CA CYS A 101 7.44 1.91 -10.57
C CYS A 101 8.70 1.11 -10.92
N VAL A 102 8.61 -0.21 -10.94
CA VAL A 102 9.77 -1.09 -11.24
C VAL A 102 9.88 -1.45 -12.71
N SER A 103 9.06 -0.87 -13.58
CA SER A 103 9.10 -1.10 -15.01
C SER A 103 10.23 -0.32 -15.67
N CYS A 104 11.11 -1.02 -16.39
CA CYS A 104 12.19 -0.40 -17.16
C CYS A 104 11.70 0.43 -18.35
N THR A 105 10.44 0.29 -18.72
CA THR A 105 9.82 1.00 -19.85
C THR A 105 9.01 2.24 -19.43
N SER A 106 8.83 2.47 -18.13
CA SER A 106 8.14 3.65 -17.61
C SER A 106 9.13 4.76 -17.23
N ASP A 107 8.60 5.96 -17.00
CA ASP A 107 9.38 7.10 -16.52
C ASP A 107 9.56 7.14 -14.99
N GLY A 108 8.97 6.18 -14.28
CA GLY A 108 9.02 6.12 -12.81
C GLY A 108 7.99 6.97 -12.10
N GLY A 109 7.05 7.59 -12.80
CA GLY A 109 6.01 8.44 -12.19
C GLY A 109 5.13 7.69 -11.18
N ASP A 110 4.89 6.41 -11.40
CA ASP A 110 4.09 5.57 -10.50
C ASP A 110 4.76 5.36 -9.13
N CYS A 111 6.08 5.54 -9.02
CA CYS A 111 6.80 5.43 -7.75
C CYS A 111 6.29 6.43 -6.72
N ASP A 112 5.91 7.62 -7.14
CA ASP A 112 5.51 8.71 -6.24
C ASP A 112 4.18 8.43 -5.52
N ALA A 113 3.32 7.59 -6.08
CA ALA A 113 2.02 7.24 -5.51
C ALA A 113 2.13 6.23 -4.35
N ILE A 114 3.20 5.45 -4.28
CA ILE A 114 3.35 4.37 -3.30
C ILE A 114 3.39 4.89 -1.86
N PRO A 115 4.18 5.91 -1.50
CA PRO A 115 4.22 6.42 -0.11
C PRO A 115 2.87 6.89 0.39
N ALA A 116 2.07 7.54 -0.45
CA ALA A 116 0.73 8.01 -0.08
C ALA A 116 -0.23 6.85 0.18
N ALA A 117 -0.17 5.79 -0.63
CA ALA A 117 -0.96 4.58 -0.42
C ALA A 117 -0.58 3.87 0.88
N LEU A 118 0.71 3.78 1.19
CA LEU A 118 1.20 3.18 2.44
C LEU A 118 0.76 3.98 3.67
N LYS A 119 0.72 5.31 3.59
CA LYS A 119 0.18 6.14 4.67
C LYS A 119 -1.30 5.89 4.91
N ARG A 120 -2.09 5.65 3.85
CA ARG A 120 -3.50 5.29 4.02
C ARG A 120 -3.67 3.96 4.73
N VAL A 121 -2.87 2.97 4.40
CA VAL A 121 -2.87 1.66 5.09
C VAL A 121 -2.50 1.82 6.56
N ASP A 122 -1.46 2.58 6.84
CA ASP A 122 -0.96 2.82 8.21
C ASP A 122 -2.03 3.45 9.11
N ARG A 123 -2.82 4.37 8.57
CA ARG A 123 -3.94 4.99 9.31
C ARG A 123 -5.08 4.04 9.61
N GLN A 124 -5.18 2.91 8.91
CA GLN A 124 -6.21 1.90 9.11
C GLN A 124 -5.80 0.82 10.13
N MET A 125 -4.54 0.71 10.37
CA MET A 125 -3.99 -0.23 11.35
C MET A 125 -4.04 0.34 12.76
#